data_a2bd46b794e717f41423f7c358a24ce9
#
_entry.id   a2bd46b794e717f41423f7c358a24ce9
#
_cell.length_a   1.000
_cell.length_b   1.000
_cell.length_c   1.000
_cell.angle_alpha   90.00
_cell.angle_beta   90.00
_cell.angle_gamma   90.00
#
_symmetry.space_group_name_H-M   'P 1'
#
loop_
_entity.id
_entity.type
_entity.pdbx_description
1 polymer ?
#
loop_
_entity_poly.entity_id
_entity_poly.type
_entity_poly.pdbx_seq_one_letter_code
_entity_poly.pdbx_strand_id
1 'polypeptide(L)'
;MITFSWKKIVAFAALSTTLIVGAILLSRLFAPDSTAPAPPKEAGYHDASLPVEDRVKDLLGRMTLDEKIGQMALVEKNSLKKTEDIVIYGIGAVLSGAGGKPDDNTPKGWKEMVERFTDAARGTRLGIPLLYGTDANHGNGNVPGATVFPHFIGLGAANDPGLTERIARATAEESAAMGVRWHFSPTFDLPKDIRWGRIYETFSDDPERASSIGTAYIRGLQRVSGKDDRIDVLATAKHYIGLGSMTWGTSTNNDFHIDQGVVPDDDPVAMSDAYLPPYRAALDAGAISVMAGLASWGGNDISANRYLLTDVLKKELGFRGFVVSDWYGVYAISRNDYRSLVSAVNAGIDMAMLPFDYGGFASDMREAVVNGDIPQSRIDDAVRRILRAKFAMGLFDEQGATVPGLEVVGSQEHRAIAREAVQRSLVLLKNRNKTLPISSDARLIRVAGGAADNIGRQAGGWTVEWQGIDGNWLPGATSILAGIRAAAGKQTAIEYDLRGDFQENDVADVGIAVVGEKPYAEGWGDNAQPRLDDADLAAIANLRKASRKIVVILVTGRPLIITDEIPTWDAAVAAWLPGSEGEGVADMLFGASPFTGTLPLPWPRTVEQLPMGPDGLADDGSAPLFPHGF
;
A
#
# COMPACT_ATOMS: atom_id res chain seq x y z
N MET A 1 61.65 11.62 -6.92
CA MET A 1 61.93 10.50 -5.98
C MET A 1 61.41 10.90 -4.62
N ILE A 2 60.24 10.41 -4.23
CA ILE A 2 59.67 10.67 -2.91
C ILE A 2 59.99 9.44 -2.05
N THR A 3 60.90 9.62 -1.11
CA THR A 3 61.29 8.58 -0.15
C THR A 3 60.24 8.48 0.94
N PHE A 4 59.43 7.44 0.90
CA PHE A 4 58.47 7.10 1.98
C PHE A 4 59.25 6.47 3.16
N SER A 5 59.18 7.11 4.32
CA SER A 5 59.84 6.64 5.53
C SER A 5 59.15 5.37 6.07
N TRP A 6 59.91 4.33 6.30
CA TRP A 6 59.48 3.01 6.88
C TRP A 6 58.65 3.15 8.18
N LYS A 7 58.89 4.20 8.96
CA LYS A 7 58.14 4.52 10.19
C LYS A 7 56.63 4.83 9.94
N LYS A 8 56.29 5.36 8.75
CA LYS A 8 54.89 5.63 8.39
C LYS A 8 54.16 4.36 7.93
N ILE A 9 54.84 3.41 7.34
CA ILE A 9 54.29 2.13 6.91
C ILE A 9 53.98 1.26 8.12
N VAL A 10 54.85 1.25 9.14
CA VAL A 10 54.61 0.48 10.40
C VAL A 10 53.49 1.08 11.22
N ALA A 11 53.34 2.44 11.26
CA ALA A 11 52.24 3.08 11.92
C ALA A 11 50.89 2.83 11.24
N PHE A 12 50.87 2.80 9.91
CA PHE A 12 49.65 2.51 9.15
C PHE A 12 49.22 1.03 9.28
N ALA A 13 50.17 0.10 9.32
CA ALA A 13 49.91 -1.32 9.56
C ALA A 13 49.42 -1.60 11.00
N ALA A 14 49.99 -0.89 11.99
CA ALA A 14 49.53 -0.99 13.38
C ALA A 14 48.13 -0.41 13.58
N LEU A 15 47.80 0.71 12.92
CA LEU A 15 46.46 1.32 12.99
C LEU A 15 45.39 0.43 12.31
N SER A 16 45.71 -0.15 11.15
CA SER A 16 44.81 -1.07 10.46
C SER A 16 44.59 -2.38 11.23
N THR A 17 45.62 -2.91 11.89
CA THR A 17 45.49 -4.12 12.72
C THR A 17 44.66 -3.85 13.97
N THR A 18 44.79 -2.68 14.58
CA THR A 18 43.99 -2.28 15.77
C THR A 18 42.52 -2.03 15.38
N LEU A 19 42.25 -1.46 14.21
CA LEU A 19 40.89 -1.29 13.67
C LEU A 19 40.25 -2.64 13.29
N ILE A 20 41.01 -3.57 12.70
CA ILE A 20 40.51 -4.91 12.37
C ILE A 20 40.26 -5.73 13.63
N VAL A 21 41.14 -5.67 14.63
CA VAL A 21 40.94 -6.35 15.93
C VAL A 21 39.81 -5.69 16.72
N GLY A 22 39.66 -4.37 16.64
CA GLY A 22 38.52 -3.65 17.19
C GLY A 22 37.19 -4.05 16.53
N ALA A 23 37.17 -4.16 15.20
CA ALA A 23 35.99 -4.61 14.45
C ALA A 23 35.64 -6.08 14.73
N ILE A 24 36.63 -6.96 14.89
CA ILE A 24 36.45 -8.37 15.25
C ILE A 24 36.02 -8.52 16.71
N LEU A 25 36.51 -7.69 17.63
CA LEU A 25 36.06 -7.65 19.03
C LEU A 25 34.65 -7.05 19.14
N LEU A 26 34.33 -5.99 18.41
CA LEU A 26 32.96 -5.48 18.29
C LEU A 26 32.01 -6.51 17.67
N SER A 27 32.41 -7.21 16.60
CA SER A 27 31.56 -8.25 16.01
C SER A 27 31.31 -9.44 16.95
N ARG A 28 32.21 -9.71 17.90
CA ARG A 28 32.02 -10.73 18.96
C ARG A 28 31.16 -10.23 20.13
N LEU A 29 31.15 -8.94 20.39
CA LEU A 29 30.25 -8.32 21.38
C LEU A 29 28.80 -8.25 20.89
N PHE A 30 28.58 -8.30 19.57
CA PHE A 30 27.27 -8.24 18.91
C PHE A 30 26.83 -9.59 18.30
N ALA A 31 27.61 -10.68 18.47
CA ALA A 31 27.09 -12.00 18.16
C ALA A 31 26.03 -12.38 19.20
N PRO A 32 24.82 -12.79 18.79
CA PRO A 32 23.81 -13.25 19.74
C PRO A 32 24.41 -14.37 20.59
N ASP A 33 23.99 -14.40 21.87
CA ASP A 33 24.40 -15.44 22.81
C ASP A 33 23.86 -16.81 22.34
N SER A 34 24.56 -17.42 21.38
CA SER A 34 24.21 -18.70 20.79
C SER A 34 24.51 -19.89 21.72
N THR A 35 24.88 -19.62 23.00
CA THR A 35 25.27 -20.68 23.95
C THR A 35 24.08 -21.39 24.59
N ALA A 36 22.87 -20.84 24.45
CA ALA A 36 21.67 -21.52 24.92
C ALA A 36 21.40 -22.78 24.05
N PRO A 37 21.17 -23.96 24.66
CA PRO A 37 20.89 -25.18 23.92
C PRO A 37 19.58 -25.04 23.12
N ALA A 38 19.51 -25.73 21.98
CA ALA A 38 18.27 -25.85 21.22
C ALA A 38 17.18 -26.50 22.11
N PRO A 39 15.92 -26.06 21.99
CA PRO A 39 14.83 -26.66 22.76
C PRO A 39 14.64 -28.13 22.36
N PRO A 40 14.13 -28.97 23.26
CA PRO A 40 13.76 -30.34 22.90
C PRO A 40 12.64 -30.31 21.84
N LYS A 41 12.58 -31.33 20.98
CA LYS A 41 11.53 -31.47 19.96
C LYS A 41 10.11 -31.52 20.54
N GLU A 42 9.98 -31.88 21.81
CA GLU A 42 8.71 -31.93 22.57
C GLU A 42 8.38 -30.59 23.25
N ALA A 43 8.99 -29.48 22.85
CA ALA A 43 8.66 -28.17 23.42
C ALA A 43 7.19 -27.81 23.13
N GLY A 44 6.49 -27.31 24.16
CA GLY A 44 5.04 -27.07 24.09
C GLY A 44 4.60 -26.13 22.98
N TYR A 45 5.46 -25.19 22.56
CA TYR A 45 5.12 -24.29 21.45
C TYR A 45 5.02 -24.98 20.08
N HIS A 46 5.54 -26.20 19.91
CA HIS A 46 5.37 -27.02 18.71
C HIS A 46 4.07 -27.85 18.72
N ASP A 47 3.42 -27.99 19.88
CA ASP A 47 2.18 -28.76 19.99
C ASP A 47 0.98 -27.94 19.50
N ALA A 48 0.53 -28.23 18.27
CA ALA A 48 -0.60 -27.55 17.65
C ALA A 48 -1.95 -27.78 18.38
N SER A 49 -2.03 -28.77 19.30
CA SER A 49 -3.24 -29.02 20.09
C SER A 49 -3.40 -28.05 21.27
N LEU A 50 -2.31 -27.36 21.67
CA LEU A 50 -2.36 -26.40 22.75
C LEU A 50 -2.95 -25.06 22.30
N PRO A 51 -3.63 -24.33 23.21
CA PRO A 51 -4.08 -22.97 22.95
C PRO A 51 -2.92 -22.05 22.54
N VAL A 52 -3.18 -21.13 21.62
CA VAL A 52 -2.17 -20.16 21.11
C VAL A 52 -1.46 -19.42 22.25
N GLU A 53 -2.19 -18.99 23.26
CA GLU A 53 -1.60 -18.24 24.40
C GLU A 53 -0.61 -19.09 25.21
N ASP A 54 -0.85 -20.40 25.36
CA ASP A 54 0.07 -21.29 26.07
C ASP A 54 1.32 -21.54 25.23
N ARG A 55 1.20 -21.69 23.92
CA ARG A 55 2.31 -21.80 22.96
C ARG A 55 3.17 -20.53 22.96
N VAL A 56 2.54 -19.35 22.93
CA VAL A 56 3.22 -18.04 23.03
C VAL A 56 3.98 -17.93 24.34
N LYS A 57 3.36 -18.30 25.47
CA LYS A 57 3.99 -18.24 26.78
C LYS A 57 5.21 -19.15 26.89
N ASP A 58 5.10 -20.38 26.38
CA ASP A 58 6.21 -21.34 26.37
C ASP A 58 7.38 -20.83 25.53
N LEU A 59 7.12 -20.38 24.29
CA LEU A 59 8.15 -19.87 23.39
C LEU A 59 8.83 -18.62 23.95
N LEU A 60 8.05 -17.63 24.40
CA LEU A 60 8.56 -16.37 24.96
C LEU A 60 9.50 -16.61 26.17
N GLY A 61 9.17 -17.60 27.01
CA GLY A 61 9.98 -17.99 28.16
C GLY A 61 11.33 -18.63 27.81
N ARG A 62 11.48 -19.11 26.55
CA ARG A 62 12.70 -19.74 26.03
C ARG A 62 13.62 -18.77 25.29
N MET A 63 13.09 -17.60 24.90
CA MET A 63 13.81 -16.61 24.09
C MET A 63 14.82 -15.83 24.93
N THR A 64 16.01 -15.64 24.37
CA THR A 64 16.99 -14.66 24.85
C THR A 64 16.52 -13.24 24.52
N LEU A 65 17.16 -12.22 25.11
CA LEU A 65 16.87 -10.82 24.80
C LEU A 65 17.09 -10.53 23.31
N ASP A 66 18.18 -11.04 22.74
CA ASP A 66 18.50 -10.80 21.32
C ASP A 66 17.49 -11.44 20.37
N GLU A 67 17.05 -12.65 20.66
CA GLU A 67 15.98 -13.29 19.89
C GLU A 67 14.66 -12.51 19.98
N LYS A 68 14.36 -11.91 21.13
CA LYS A 68 13.20 -11.03 21.28
C LYS A 68 13.34 -9.76 20.45
N ILE A 69 14.51 -9.10 20.52
CA ILE A 69 14.81 -7.90 19.71
C ILE A 69 14.71 -8.22 18.22
N GLY A 70 15.28 -9.34 17.78
CA GLY A 70 15.19 -9.79 16.39
C GLY A 70 13.75 -9.96 15.90
N GLN A 71 12.85 -10.48 16.75
CA GLN A 71 11.42 -10.59 16.38
C GLN A 71 10.71 -9.23 16.22
N MET A 72 11.24 -8.17 16.81
CA MET A 72 10.72 -6.80 16.65
C MET A 72 11.25 -6.10 15.41
N ALA A 73 12.16 -6.73 14.64
CA ALA A 73 12.74 -6.19 13.42
C ALA A 73 11.97 -6.64 12.18
N LEU A 74 11.47 -5.69 11.39
CA LEU A 74 10.96 -5.85 10.04
C LEU A 74 11.95 -5.19 9.08
N VAL A 75 12.78 -6.00 8.41
CA VAL A 75 13.91 -5.53 7.61
C VAL A 75 13.53 -5.44 6.13
N GLU A 76 13.84 -4.32 5.47
CA GLU A 76 13.67 -4.21 4.02
C GLU A 76 14.68 -5.12 3.31
N LYS A 77 14.22 -5.86 2.33
CA LYS A 77 14.93 -6.94 1.62
C LYS A 77 16.25 -6.48 0.97
N ASN A 78 16.28 -5.26 0.39
CA ASN A 78 17.49 -4.72 -0.23
C ASN A 78 18.55 -4.24 0.80
N SER A 79 18.10 -3.96 2.02
CA SER A 79 18.96 -3.58 3.15
C SER A 79 19.57 -4.80 3.85
N LEU A 80 18.99 -5.98 3.64
CA LEU A 80 19.52 -7.23 4.17
C LEU A 80 20.84 -7.57 3.46
N LYS A 81 21.96 -7.37 4.16
CA LYS A 81 23.32 -7.53 3.58
C LYS A 81 23.60 -8.95 3.10
N LYS A 82 23.08 -9.94 3.82
CA LYS A 82 23.18 -11.38 3.46
C LYS A 82 22.07 -12.16 4.16
N THR A 83 21.68 -13.29 3.56
CA THR A 83 20.60 -14.15 4.10
C THR A 83 20.91 -14.69 5.49
N GLU A 84 22.21 -14.95 5.81
CA GLU A 84 22.65 -15.43 7.11
C GLU A 84 22.38 -14.44 8.24
N ASP A 85 22.20 -13.15 7.96
CA ASP A 85 21.87 -12.16 8.96
C ASP A 85 20.47 -12.38 9.58
N ILE A 86 19.58 -13.07 8.86
CA ILE A 86 18.29 -13.53 9.42
C ILE A 86 18.54 -14.43 10.62
N VAL A 87 19.53 -15.34 10.52
CA VAL A 87 19.90 -16.26 11.61
C VAL A 87 20.66 -15.53 12.71
N ILE A 88 21.63 -14.68 12.33
CA ILE A 88 22.53 -13.99 13.25
C ILE A 88 21.75 -13.04 14.17
N TYR A 89 20.81 -12.28 13.63
CA TYR A 89 20.02 -11.30 14.38
C TYR A 89 18.65 -11.82 14.83
N GLY A 90 18.26 -13.05 14.45
CA GLY A 90 16.96 -13.62 14.76
C GLY A 90 15.80 -12.82 14.16
N ILE A 91 16.00 -12.24 12.94
CA ILE A 91 15.06 -11.32 12.29
C ILE A 91 13.66 -11.94 12.17
N GLY A 92 12.67 -11.26 12.71
CA GLY A 92 11.29 -11.74 12.80
C GLY A 92 10.49 -11.56 11.53
N ALA A 93 10.82 -10.55 10.73
CA ALA A 93 10.11 -10.25 9.49
C ALA A 93 11.02 -9.58 8.45
N VAL A 94 10.71 -9.81 7.17
CA VAL A 94 11.33 -9.14 6.01
C VAL A 94 10.22 -8.59 5.12
N LEU A 95 10.47 -7.45 4.49
CA LEU A 95 9.52 -6.88 3.54
C LEU A 95 10.17 -6.57 2.18
N SER A 96 9.35 -6.58 1.15
CA SER A 96 9.60 -5.90 -0.11
C SER A 96 8.87 -4.58 -0.11
N GLY A 97 9.59 -3.48 0.01
CA GLY A 97 9.08 -2.12 -0.16
C GLY A 97 9.88 -1.40 -1.24
N ALA A 98 9.38 -0.27 -1.74
CA ALA A 98 10.12 0.66 -2.59
C ALA A 98 10.95 -0.01 -3.74
N GLY A 99 10.38 -0.98 -4.45
CA GLY A 99 11.07 -1.73 -5.51
C GLY A 99 11.89 -2.93 -5.03
N GLY A 100 11.67 -3.41 -3.81
CA GLY A 100 12.31 -4.60 -3.22
C GLY A 100 11.87 -5.91 -3.89
N LYS A 101 12.25 -6.13 -5.15
CA LYS A 101 11.93 -7.30 -5.96
C LYS A 101 13.13 -8.26 -6.10
N PRO A 102 12.93 -9.55 -6.45
CA PRO A 102 14.01 -10.44 -6.80
C PRO A 102 14.67 -10.02 -8.14
N ASP A 103 15.89 -10.52 -8.41
CA ASP A 103 16.57 -10.29 -9.69
C ASP A 103 15.75 -10.81 -10.87
N ASP A 104 15.14 -11.99 -10.71
CA ASP A 104 14.12 -12.52 -11.62
C ASP A 104 12.73 -12.08 -11.10
N ASN A 105 12.24 -10.92 -11.57
CA ASN A 105 10.94 -10.39 -11.16
C ASN A 105 9.78 -11.14 -11.82
N THR A 106 9.67 -12.43 -11.55
CA THR A 106 8.58 -13.33 -11.95
C THR A 106 7.95 -13.97 -10.73
N PRO A 107 6.72 -14.53 -10.81
CA PRO A 107 6.11 -15.26 -9.71
C PRO A 107 7.01 -16.34 -9.13
N LYS A 108 7.77 -17.03 -9.99
CA LYS A 108 8.73 -18.05 -9.57
C LYS A 108 9.91 -17.44 -8.79
N GLY A 109 10.50 -16.37 -9.30
CA GLY A 109 11.60 -15.66 -8.62
C GLY A 109 11.21 -15.12 -7.26
N TRP A 110 9.97 -14.60 -7.12
CA TRP A 110 9.42 -14.19 -5.83
C TRP A 110 9.33 -15.37 -4.86
N LYS A 111 8.74 -16.48 -5.30
CA LYS A 111 8.64 -17.69 -4.48
C LYS A 111 10.01 -18.17 -3.99
N GLU A 112 10.98 -18.31 -4.88
CA GLU A 112 12.34 -18.75 -4.54
C GLU A 112 13.05 -17.79 -3.58
N MET A 113 12.84 -16.47 -3.73
CA MET A 113 13.39 -15.47 -2.81
C MET A 113 12.78 -15.61 -1.42
N VAL A 114 11.46 -15.69 -1.31
CA VAL A 114 10.75 -15.77 -0.02
C VAL A 114 11.07 -17.10 0.68
N GLU A 115 11.09 -18.22 -0.05
CA GLU A 115 11.47 -19.54 0.48
C GLU A 115 12.88 -19.51 1.09
N ARG A 116 13.86 -18.93 0.39
CA ARG A 116 15.25 -18.80 0.89
C ARG A 116 15.31 -18.06 2.23
N PHE A 117 14.57 -16.98 2.40
CA PHE A 117 14.53 -16.23 3.67
C PHE A 117 13.79 -17.00 4.77
N THR A 118 12.70 -17.65 4.43
CA THR A 118 11.90 -18.46 5.37
C THR A 118 12.70 -19.66 5.88
N ASP A 119 13.44 -20.33 5.00
CA ASP A 119 14.29 -21.46 5.36
C ASP A 119 15.46 -21.03 6.27
N ALA A 120 16.04 -19.84 6.02
CA ALA A 120 17.07 -19.29 6.91
C ALA A 120 16.50 -19.07 8.33
N ALA A 121 15.30 -18.51 8.47
CA ALA A 121 14.66 -18.31 9.76
C ALA A 121 14.37 -19.63 10.51
N ARG A 122 13.95 -20.68 9.79
CA ARG A 122 13.76 -22.02 10.36
C ARG A 122 15.06 -22.63 10.88
N GLY A 123 16.21 -22.21 10.34
CA GLY A 123 17.54 -22.62 10.79
C GLY A 123 18.01 -21.97 12.11
N THR A 124 17.23 -21.05 12.70
CA THR A 124 17.55 -20.45 14.00
C THR A 124 17.36 -21.44 15.17
N ARG A 125 17.94 -21.15 16.32
CA ARG A 125 17.86 -21.99 17.52
C ARG A 125 16.44 -22.41 17.93
N LEU A 126 15.48 -21.49 17.79
CA LEU A 126 14.07 -21.71 18.14
C LEU A 126 13.20 -21.99 16.90
N GLY A 127 13.75 -21.90 15.69
CA GLY A 127 13.02 -22.15 14.46
C GLY A 127 11.80 -21.25 14.26
N ILE A 128 11.83 -20.01 14.79
CA ILE A 128 10.70 -19.09 14.69
C ILE A 128 10.49 -18.69 13.23
N PRO A 129 9.33 -18.98 12.63
CA PRO A 129 9.06 -18.68 11.22
C PRO A 129 9.13 -17.19 10.91
N LEU A 130 9.64 -16.84 9.72
CA LEU A 130 9.67 -15.49 9.20
C LEU A 130 8.27 -15.03 8.73
N LEU A 131 7.90 -13.77 8.99
CA LEU A 131 6.85 -13.09 8.26
C LEU A 131 7.45 -12.41 7.03
N TYR A 132 6.87 -12.61 5.85
CA TYR A 132 7.24 -11.87 4.65
C TYR A 132 6.11 -10.95 4.22
N GLY A 133 6.38 -9.64 4.18
CA GLY A 133 5.40 -8.60 3.87
C GLY A 133 5.68 -7.85 2.57
N THR A 134 4.64 -7.22 2.02
CA THR A 134 4.75 -6.32 0.86
C THR A 134 3.59 -5.31 0.82
N ASP A 135 3.82 -4.20 0.11
CA ASP A 135 2.77 -3.26 -0.26
C ASP A 135 2.00 -3.81 -1.46
N ALA A 136 0.93 -4.56 -1.17
CA ALA A 136 -0.01 -5.07 -2.17
C ALA A 136 -1.34 -4.32 -2.02
N ASN A 137 -1.35 -3.04 -2.42
CA ASN A 137 -2.48 -2.14 -2.18
C ASN A 137 -3.67 -2.43 -3.13
N HIS A 138 -3.43 -2.94 -4.34
CA HIS A 138 -4.47 -3.20 -5.34
C HIS A 138 -4.16 -4.46 -6.17
N GLY A 139 -3.95 -5.57 -5.50
CA GLY A 139 -3.30 -6.78 -6.00
C GLY A 139 -1.81 -6.75 -5.64
N ASN A 140 -1.07 -7.84 -5.87
CA ASN A 140 0.38 -7.79 -5.72
C ASN A 140 1.02 -7.18 -6.97
N GLY A 141 0.78 -5.89 -7.20
CA GLY A 141 1.26 -5.12 -8.34
C GLY A 141 2.78 -5.10 -8.52
N ASN A 142 3.55 -5.50 -7.50
CA ASN A 142 5.01 -5.61 -7.59
C ASN A 142 5.46 -6.72 -8.56
N VAL A 143 4.59 -7.67 -8.88
CA VAL A 143 4.90 -8.86 -9.66
C VAL A 143 4.33 -8.74 -11.08
N PRO A 144 5.15 -8.61 -12.13
CA PRO A 144 4.67 -8.64 -13.50
C PRO A 144 3.89 -9.93 -13.79
N GLY A 145 2.68 -9.77 -14.34
CA GLY A 145 1.77 -10.89 -14.62
C GLY A 145 0.74 -11.18 -13.53
N ALA A 146 0.92 -10.67 -12.30
CA ALA A 146 -0.15 -10.69 -11.31
C ALA A 146 -1.35 -9.83 -11.74
N THR A 147 -2.52 -10.11 -11.18
CA THR A 147 -3.72 -9.30 -11.42
C THR A 147 -3.60 -7.97 -10.69
N VAL A 148 -3.72 -6.87 -11.41
CA VAL A 148 -3.74 -5.51 -10.85
C VAL A 148 -5.18 -5.01 -10.87
N PHE A 149 -5.77 -4.87 -9.69
CA PHE A 149 -7.14 -4.39 -9.50
C PHE A 149 -7.21 -2.86 -9.53
N PRO A 150 -8.41 -2.26 -9.66
CA PRO A 150 -8.58 -0.85 -9.40
C PRO A 150 -8.05 -0.47 -8.02
N HIS A 151 -7.41 0.71 -7.92
CA HIS A 151 -7.02 1.26 -6.62
C HIS A 151 -8.21 1.51 -5.70
N PHE A 152 -7.97 1.70 -4.41
CA PHE A 152 -9.02 1.78 -3.39
C PHE A 152 -10.06 2.87 -3.64
N ILE A 153 -9.68 4.00 -4.22
CA ILE A 153 -10.64 5.02 -4.65
C ILE A 153 -11.69 4.45 -5.63
N GLY A 154 -11.28 3.58 -6.55
CA GLY A 154 -12.19 2.86 -7.45
C GLY A 154 -13.09 1.87 -6.71
N LEU A 155 -12.56 1.15 -5.70
CA LEU A 155 -13.37 0.26 -4.87
C LEU A 155 -14.36 1.05 -4.00
N GLY A 156 -13.95 2.22 -3.50
CA GLY A 156 -14.84 3.17 -2.84
C GLY A 156 -15.96 3.64 -3.75
N ALA A 157 -15.65 3.96 -5.02
CA ALA A 157 -16.65 4.34 -6.02
C ALA A 157 -17.63 3.20 -6.36
N ALA A 158 -17.13 1.96 -6.44
CA ALA A 158 -17.97 0.78 -6.64
C ALA A 158 -18.92 0.52 -5.46
N ASN A 159 -18.49 0.86 -4.26
CA ASN A 159 -19.21 0.70 -2.99
C ASN A 159 -19.85 -0.71 -2.84
N ASP A 160 -19.08 -1.75 -3.17
CA ASP A 160 -19.50 -3.14 -3.16
C ASP A 160 -18.59 -3.98 -2.25
N PRO A 161 -18.96 -4.17 -0.96
CA PRO A 161 -18.16 -4.98 -0.02
C PRO A 161 -17.98 -6.43 -0.48
N GLY A 162 -18.98 -7.02 -1.14
CA GLY A 162 -18.89 -8.41 -1.61
C GLY A 162 -17.86 -8.58 -2.73
N LEU A 163 -17.83 -7.63 -3.68
CA LEU A 163 -16.80 -7.59 -4.71
C LEU A 163 -15.41 -7.32 -4.11
N THR A 164 -15.32 -6.39 -3.15
CA THR A 164 -14.07 -6.07 -2.46
C THR A 164 -13.50 -7.26 -1.71
N GLU A 165 -14.34 -8.08 -1.05
CA GLU A 165 -13.90 -9.32 -0.40
C GLU A 165 -13.35 -10.34 -1.41
N ARG A 166 -13.97 -10.47 -2.60
CA ARG A 166 -13.48 -11.33 -3.70
C ARG A 166 -12.14 -10.85 -4.24
N ILE A 167 -11.96 -9.54 -4.42
CA ILE A 167 -10.70 -8.92 -4.85
C ILE A 167 -9.58 -9.21 -3.86
N ALA A 168 -9.84 -8.98 -2.57
CA ALA A 168 -8.86 -9.22 -1.52
C ALA A 168 -8.49 -10.71 -1.43
N ARG A 169 -9.45 -11.63 -1.64
CA ARG A 169 -9.20 -13.06 -1.70
C ARG A 169 -8.29 -13.44 -2.87
N ALA A 170 -8.59 -12.97 -4.08
CA ALA A 170 -7.75 -13.20 -5.24
C ALA A 170 -6.32 -12.66 -5.02
N THR A 171 -6.21 -11.46 -4.43
CA THR A 171 -4.92 -10.87 -4.03
C THR A 171 -4.16 -11.76 -3.04
N ALA A 172 -4.85 -12.31 -2.04
CA ALA A 172 -4.27 -13.21 -1.05
C ALA A 172 -3.80 -14.54 -1.67
N GLU A 173 -4.59 -15.12 -2.57
CA GLU A 173 -4.26 -16.37 -3.26
C GLU A 173 -3.01 -16.21 -4.13
N GLU A 174 -2.93 -15.13 -4.94
CA GLU A 174 -1.75 -14.85 -5.76
C GLU A 174 -0.50 -14.61 -4.89
N SER A 175 -0.64 -13.86 -3.81
CA SER A 175 0.49 -13.57 -2.91
C SER A 175 0.95 -14.79 -2.13
N ALA A 176 0.03 -15.58 -1.58
CA ALA A 176 0.34 -16.80 -0.85
C ALA A 176 1.04 -17.84 -1.74
N ALA A 177 0.65 -17.94 -3.03
CA ALA A 177 1.31 -18.79 -4.01
C ALA A 177 2.82 -18.49 -4.15
N MET A 178 3.20 -17.24 -3.92
CA MET A 178 4.60 -16.77 -3.94
C MET A 178 5.25 -16.74 -2.54
N GLY A 179 4.55 -17.22 -1.49
CA GLY A 179 5.05 -17.22 -0.11
C GLY A 179 4.86 -15.89 0.64
N VAL A 180 4.30 -14.86 0.02
CA VAL A 180 4.01 -13.57 0.68
C VAL A 180 2.76 -13.73 1.53
N ARG A 181 2.92 -13.63 2.86
CA ARG A 181 1.86 -13.91 3.83
C ARG A 181 1.45 -12.69 4.66
N TRP A 182 1.93 -11.49 4.32
CA TRP A 182 1.61 -10.25 5.01
C TRP A 182 1.47 -9.09 4.02
N HIS A 183 0.32 -8.38 4.08
CA HIS A 183 0.07 -7.18 3.29
C HIS A 183 -0.05 -5.95 4.19
N PHE A 184 0.56 -4.83 3.74
CA PHE A 184 0.43 -3.53 4.38
C PHE A 184 -0.81 -2.80 3.82
N SER A 185 -1.96 -3.45 3.93
CA SER A 185 -3.28 -2.99 3.46
C SER A 185 -4.39 -3.64 4.27
N PRO A 186 -5.60 -3.06 4.32
CA PRO A 186 -6.08 -1.86 3.63
C PRO A 186 -5.78 -0.56 4.37
N THR A 187 -5.94 0.56 3.63
CA THR A 187 -5.86 1.93 4.16
C THR A 187 -7.22 2.39 4.68
N PHE A 188 -7.24 3.00 5.86
CA PHE A 188 -8.44 3.57 6.49
C PHE A 188 -8.37 5.10 6.63
N ASP A 189 -7.48 5.74 5.90
CA ASP A 189 -7.37 7.19 5.87
C ASP A 189 -8.59 7.83 5.19
N LEU A 190 -9.07 8.94 5.76
CA LEU A 190 -10.24 9.68 5.28
C LEU A 190 -9.77 11.00 4.65
N PRO A 191 -9.70 11.11 3.30
CA PRO A 191 -9.11 12.25 2.65
C PRO A 191 -10.01 13.50 2.73
N LYS A 192 -9.41 14.66 3.06
CA LYS A 192 -10.06 15.97 3.08
C LYS A 192 -9.55 16.90 1.98
N ASP A 193 -8.36 16.67 1.48
CA ASP A 193 -7.68 17.55 0.55
C ASP A 193 -7.16 16.77 -0.67
N ILE A 194 -7.76 17.02 -1.84
CA ILE A 194 -7.37 16.32 -3.08
C ILE A 194 -5.96 16.65 -3.59
N ARG A 195 -5.28 17.62 -2.98
CA ARG A 195 -3.87 17.92 -3.29
C ARG A 195 -2.91 16.85 -2.75
N TRP A 196 -3.37 16.01 -1.79
CA TRP A 196 -2.58 14.91 -1.24
C TRP A 196 -2.33 13.80 -2.27
N GLY A 197 -1.07 13.32 -2.35
CA GLY A 197 -0.66 12.31 -3.32
C GLY A 197 -1.22 10.91 -3.08
N ARG A 198 -1.83 10.62 -1.90
CA ARG A 198 -2.32 9.29 -1.53
C ARG A 198 -3.85 9.15 -1.60
N ILE A 199 -4.54 10.09 -2.23
CA ILE A 199 -6.00 10.05 -2.37
C ILE A 199 -6.47 8.70 -2.94
N TYR A 200 -5.80 8.19 -3.97
CA TYR A 200 -6.20 6.93 -4.61
C TYR A 200 -6.02 5.69 -3.72
N GLU A 201 -5.21 5.79 -2.67
CA GLU A 201 -5.04 4.73 -1.67
C GLU A 201 -6.19 4.69 -0.65
N THR A 202 -7.16 5.59 -0.71
CA THR A 202 -8.29 5.69 0.23
C THR A 202 -9.59 5.21 -0.41
N PHE A 203 -10.49 4.65 0.40
CA PHE A 203 -11.81 4.21 -0.10
C PHE A 203 -12.81 5.38 -0.23
N SER A 204 -12.84 6.27 0.75
CA SER A 204 -13.81 7.36 0.84
C SER A 204 -13.40 8.36 1.92
N ASP A 205 -13.95 9.57 1.86
CA ASP A 205 -13.94 10.54 2.97
C ASP A 205 -15.03 10.26 4.03
N ASP A 206 -15.97 9.37 3.71
CA ASP A 206 -17.02 8.89 4.61
C ASP A 206 -16.52 7.69 5.45
N PRO A 207 -16.47 7.82 6.80
CA PRO A 207 -16.00 6.76 7.68
C PRO A 207 -16.85 5.48 7.63
N GLU A 208 -18.16 5.57 7.34
CA GLU A 208 -19.03 4.40 7.22
C GLU A 208 -18.70 3.59 5.96
N ARG A 209 -18.56 4.26 4.79
CA ARG A 209 -18.15 3.63 3.53
C ARG A 209 -16.74 3.03 3.66
N ALA A 210 -15.78 3.79 4.19
CA ALA A 210 -14.42 3.31 4.42
C ALA A 210 -14.38 2.08 5.33
N SER A 211 -15.17 2.08 6.42
CA SER A 211 -15.31 0.93 7.32
C SER A 211 -15.87 -0.29 6.60
N SER A 212 -16.97 -0.13 5.87
CA SER A 212 -17.66 -1.22 5.18
C SER A 212 -16.76 -1.90 4.14
N ILE A 213 -16.11 -1.11 3.28
CA ILE A 213 -15.23 -1.62 2.22
C ILE A 213 -13.93 -2.18 2.79
N GLY A 214 -13.28 -1.46 3.72
CA GLY A 214 -12.03 -1.88 4.32
C GLY A 214 -12.14 -3.16 5.13
N THR A 215 -13.24 -3.37 5.87
CA THR A 215 -13.48 -4.62 6.60
C THR A 215 -13.73 -5.80 5.69
N ALA A 216 -14.40 -5.60 4.55
CA ALA A 216 -14.55 -6.62 3.52
C ALA A 216 -13.18 -7.02 2.93
N TYR A 217 -12.30 -6.05 2.71
CA TYR A 217 -10.93 -6.30 2.26
C TYR A 217 -10.13 -7.13 3.28
N ILE A 218 -10.20 -6.81 4.58
CA ILE A 218 -9.57 -7.59 5.66
C ILE A 218 -10.09 -9.03 5.66
N ARG A 219 -11.41 -9.24 5.58
CA ARG A 219 -12.00 -10.58 5.55
C ARG A 219 -11.52 -11.39 4.35
N GLY A 220 -11.45 -10.77 3.17
CA GLY A 220 -10.95 -11.41 1.96
C GLY A 220 -9.50 -11.85 2.07
N LEU A 221 -8.62 -10.99 2.61
CA LEU A 221 -7.21 -11.32 2.82
C LEU A 221 -7.02 -12.46 3.84
N GLN A 222 -7.71 -12.39 4.98
CA GLN A 222 -7.40 -13.22 6.13
C GLN A 222 -8.08 -14.60 6.12
N ARG A 223 -9.15 -14.81 5.33
CA ARG A 223 -9.93 -16.05 5.30
C ARG A 223 -10.02 -16.66 3.90
N VAL A 224 -8.89 -17.02 3.33
CA VAL A 224 -8.84 -17.61 1.98
C VAL A 224 -9.35 -19.05 1.97
N SER A 225 -8.89 -19.89 2.91
CA SER A 225 -9.16 -21.33 2.87
C SER A 225 -10.53 -21.75 3.38
N GLY A 226 -11.24 -20.87 4.10
CA GLY A 226 -12.55 -21.19 4.71
C GLY A 226 -12.53 -22.37 5.69
N LYS A 227 -11.36 -22.88 6.02
CA LYS A 227 -11.13 -23.98 6.96
C LYS A 227 -10.39 -23.44 8.16
N ASP A 228 -10.97 -23.62 9.32
CA ASP A 228 -10.44 -23.16 10.61
C ASP A 228 -10.40 -21.64 10.78
N ASP A 229 -10.16 -21.15 11.99
CA ASP A 229 -10.02 -19.73 12.32
C ASP A 229 -8.60 -19.18 12.00
N ARG A 230 -7.87 -19.81 11.08
CA ARG A 230 -6.52 -19.41 10.70
C ARG A 230 -6.53 -18.23 9.75
N ILE A 231 -5.51 -17.38 9.88
CA ILE A 231 -5.25 -16.25 8.97
C ILE A 231 -4.32 -16.73 7.86
N ASP A 232 -4.80 -16.71 6.62
CA ASP A 232 -3.99 -17.13 5.47
C ASP A 232 -3.00 -16.05 5.05
N VAL A 233 -3.45 -14.80 4.90
CA VAL A 233 -2.61 -13.62 4.64
C VAL A 233 -2.96 -12.53 5.63
N LEU A 234 -1.99 -12.06 6.37
CA LEU A 234 -2.17 -11.03 7.39
C LEU A 234 -2.46 -9.67 6.74
N ALA A 235 -3.58 -9.06 7.11
CA ALA A 235 -3.91 -7.67 6.78
C ALA A 235 -3.33 -6.70 7.80
N THR A 236 -3.00 -5.47 7.37
CA THR A 236 -2.59 -4.37 8.24
C THR A 236 -3.48 -3.17 8.01
N ALA A 237 -4.24 -2.78 9.03
CA ALA A 237 -5.02 -1.55 8.97
C ALA A 237 -4.08 -0.33 9.08
N LYS A 238 -4.10 0.56 8.08
CA LYS A 238 -3.19 1.71 8.00
C LYS A 238 -3.90 2.97 7.49
N HIS A 239 -3.35 4.15 7.71
CA HIS A 239 -2.26 4.48 8.63
C HIS A 239 -2.87 5.06 9.91
N TYR A 240 -2.69 4.40 11.03
CA TYR A 240 -3.23 4.85 12.32
C TYR A 240 -2.45 6.07 12.79
N ILE A 241 -3.03 7.29 12.84
CA ILE A 241 -4.43 7.65 12.66
C ILE A 241 -4.54 9.04 12.02
N GLY A 242 -5.53 9.22 11.12
CA GLY A 242 -5.95 10.55 10.65
C GLY A 242 -5.16 11.14 9.48
N LEU A 243 -4.27 10.37 8.81
CA LEU A 243 -3.39 10.90 7.76
C LEU A 243 -4.12 11.61 6.61
N GLY A 244 -5.33 11.18 6.24
CA GLY A 244 -6.13 11.84 5.21
C GLY A 244 -6.55 13.28 5.54
N SER A 245 -6.37 13.72 6.80
CA SER A 245 -6.75 15.06 7.29
C SER A 245 -5.56 15.94 7.65
N MET A 246 -4.35 15.61 7.19
CA MET A 246 -3.17 16.44 7.34
C MET A 246 -3.36 17.80 6.66
N THR A 247 -2.78 18.84 7.25
CA THR A 247 -2.88 20.23 6.76
C THR A 247 -1.84 20.50 5.69
N TRP A 248 -2.26 21.11 4.58
CA TRP A 248 -1.35 21.52 3.50
C TRP A 248 -0.27 22.49 3.99
N GLY A 249 0.97 22.25 3.59
CA GLY A 249 2.13 23.06 3.96
C GLY A 249 2.74 22.72 5.32
N THR A 250 2.31 21.61 5.95
CA THR A 250 2.84 21.19 7.27
C THR A 250 3.76 19.97 7.21
N SER A 251 4.09 19.48 6.02
CA SER A 251 4.99 18.32 5.87
C SER A 251 6.32 18.56 6.59
N THR A 252 6.81 17.54 7.28
CA THR A 252 8.16 17.53 7.86
C THR A 252 9.23 17.12 6.86
N ASN A 253 8.82 16.55 5.71
CA ASN A 253 9.68 16.26 4.59
C ASN A 253 9.71 17.46 3.64
N ASN A 254 10.91 18.01 3.40
CA ASN A 254 11.07 19.24 2.58
C ASN A 254 10.65 19.08 1.11
N ASP A 255 10.56 17.85 0.61
CA ASP A 255 10.15 17.54 -0.76
C ASP A 255 8.63 17.39 -0.93
N PHE A 256 7.89 17.34 0.18
CA PHE A 256 6.44 17.13 0.22
C PHE A 256 5.70 18.36 0.74
N HIS A 257 4.40 18.41 0.53
CA HIS A 257 3.58 19.54 0.96
C HIS A 257 2.57 19.17 2.06
N ILE A 258 1.95 18.01 1.95
CA ILE A 258 0.94 17.53 2.90
C ILE A 258 1.30 16.16 3.47
N ASP A 259 1.85 15.26 2.66
CA ASP A 259 2.24 13.94 3.14
C ASP A 259 3.32 14.04 4.24
N GLN A 260 3.21 13.21 5.28
CA GLN A 260 4.02 13.30 6.50
C GLN A 260 3.84 14.63 7.27
N GLY A 261 2.69 15.25 7.15
CA GLY A 261 2.36 16.52 7.78
C GLY A 261 1.69 16.40 9.15
N VAL A 262 0.96 17.44 9.52
CA VAL A 262 0.27 17.55 10.81
C VAL A 262 -1.21 17.28 10.64
N VAL A 263 -1.72 16.30 11.39
CA VAL A 263 -3.16 16.09 11.63
C VAL A 263 -3.59 17.07 12.73
N PRO A 264 -4.57 17.95 12.49
CA PRO A 264 -5.09 18.83 13.53
C PRO A 264 -5.68 18.06 14.72
N ASP A 265 -5.48 18.55 15.94
CA ASP A 265 -6.01 17.96 17.19
C ASP A 265 -7.01 18.85 17.91
N ASP A 266 -7.46 19.90 17.23
CA ASP A 266 -8.38 20.93 17.76
C ASP A 266 -9.85 20.49 17.73
N ASP A 267 -10.18 19.40 17.06
CA ASP A 267 -11.52 18.79 17.06
C ASP A 267 -11.51 17.40 17.75
N PRO A 268 -11.76 17.31 19.07
CA PRO A 268 -11.83 16.04 19.77
C PRO A 268 -12.98 15.14 19.32
N VAL A 269 -14.00 15.70 18.67
CA VAL A 269 -15.15 14.95 18.11
C VAL A 269 -14.72 14.22 16.83
N ALA A 270 -13.86 14.84 16.02
CA ALA A 270 -13.37 14.20 14.80
C ALA A 270 -12.65 12.87 15.07
N MET A 271 -11.94 12.76 16.19
CA MET A 271 -11.29 11.51 16.57
C MET A 271 -12.29 10.38 16.83
N SER A 272 -13.34 10.64 17.64
CA SER A 272 -14.34 9.64 18.01
C SER A 272 -15.29 9.30 16.86
N ASP A 273 -15.66 10.26 16.03
CA ASP A 273 -16.76 10.15 15.08
C ASP A 273 -16.26 9.86 13.65
N ALA A 274 -15.03 10.26 13.31
CA ALA A 274 -14.45 10.01 11.99
C ALA A 274 -13.30 9.00 12.03
N TYR A 275 -12.25 9.25 12.80
CA TYR A 275 -11.00 8.48 12.64
C TYR A 275 -10.99 7.13 13.35
N LEU A 276 -11.62 7.00 14.55
CA LEU A 276 -11.65 5.73 15.27
C LEU A 276 -12.63 4.68 14.73
N PRO A 277 -13.83 5.03 14.21
CA PRO A 277 -14.80 4.03 13.74
C PRO A 277 -14.25 3.06 12.69
N PRO A 278 -13.49 3.48 11.65
CA PRO A 278 -12.89 2.54 10.70
C PRO A 278 -11.92 1.56 11.34
N TYR A 279 -11.12 2.00 12.32
CA TYR A 279 -10.21 1.10 13.03
C TYR A 279 -10.94 0.15 13.96
N ARG A 280 -11.98 0.60 14.67
CA ARG A 280 -12.83 -0.28 15.47
C ARG A 280 -13.44 -1.38 14.59
N ALA A 281 -13.99 -1.00 13.44
CA ALA A 281 -14.53 -1.94 12.47
C ALA A 281 -13.45 -2.92 11.94
N ALA A 282 -12.22 -2.44 11.70
CA ALA A 282 -11.11 -3.29 11.29
C ALA A 282 -10.74 -4.33 12.35
N LEU A 283 -10.71 -3.94 13.64
CA LEU A 283 -10.43 -4.85 14.75
C LEU A 283 -11.56 -5.90 14.90
N ASP A 284 -12.81 -5.48 14.77
CA ASP A 284 -13.99 -6.37 14.80
C ASP A 284 -13.98 -7.35 13.62
N ALA A 285 -13.42 -6.95 12.47
CA ALA A 285 -13.20 -7.82 11.31
C ALA A 285 -12.01 -8.78 11.48
N GLY A 286 -11.29 -8.68 12.61
CA GLY A 286 -10.18 -9.57 12.95
C GLY A 286 -8.79 -9.09 12.53
N ALA A 287 -8.59 -7.79 12.28
CA ALA A 287 -7.24 -7.26 12.04
C ALA A 287 -6.37 -7.43 13.28
N ILE A 288 -5.19 -8.02 13.11
CA ILE A 288 -4.19 -8.23 14.17
C ILE A 288 -2.85 -7.55 13.87
N SER A 289 -2.80 -6.71 12.84
CA SER A 289 -1.70 -5.79 12.58
C SER A 289 -2.27 -4.40 12.28
N VAL A 290 -1.69 -3.38 12.91
CA VAL A 290 -2.00 -1.95 12.68
C VAL A 290 -0.69 -1.23 12.43
N MET A 291 -0.63 -0.39 11.40
CA MET A 291 0.54 0.43 11.10
C MET A 291 0.33 1.84 11.62
N ALA A 292 1.24 2.31 12.48
CA ALA A 292 1.26 3.69 12.95
C ALA A 292 1.67 4.62 11.80
N GLY A 293 0.92 5.69 11.60
CA GLY A 293 1.16 6.61 10.50
C GLY A 293 2.44 7.44 10.65
N LEU A 294 3.03 7.78 9.52
CA LEU A 294 4.21 8.67 9.45
C LEU A 294 3.74 10.12 9.34
N ALA A 295 3.18 10.63 10.42
CA ALA A 295 2.64 11.98 10.57
C ALA A 295 2.70 12.39 12.04
N SER A 296 2.34 13.63 12.33
CA SER A 296 2.13 14.08 13.71
C SER A 296 0.66 14.42 13.98
N TRP A 297 0.23 14.15 15.21
CA TRP A 297 -1.08 14.53 15.76
C TRP A 297 -0.90 15.75 16.64
N GLY A 298 -1.48 16.88 16.27
CA GLY A 298 -1.27 18.15 16.97
C GLY A 298 0.19 18.53 17.14
N GLY A 299 1.06 18.13 16.20
CA GLY A 299 2.50 18.35 16.27
C GLY A 299 3.29 17.34 17.10
N ASN A 300 2.65 16.27 17.61
CA ASN A 300 3.33 15.17 18.30
C ASN A 300 3.38 13.95 17.39
N ASP A 301 4.57 13.43 17.09
CA ASP A 301 4.74 12.27 16.20
C ASP A 301 3.86 11.09 16.65
N ILE A 302 3.08 10.52 15.74
CA ILE A 302 2.18 9.40 16.03
C ILE A 302 2.98 8.21 16.54
N SER A 303 4.15 7.91 15.97
CA SER A 303 5.01 6.82 16.41
C SER A 303 5.54 6.97 17.83
N ALA A 304 5.56 8.21 18.40
CA ALA A 304 5.93 8.48 19.78
C ALA A 304 4.72 8.81 20.68
N ASN A 305 3.52 8.77 20.15
CA ASN A 305 2.31 9.16 20.88
C ASN A 305 1.74 7.98 21.68
N ARG A 306 2.16 7.89 22.96
CA ARG A 306 1.69 6.85 23.87
C ARG A 306 0.17 6.85 24.04
N TYR A 307 -0.47 8.03 24.09
CA TYR A 307 -1.92 8.13 24.22
C TYR A 307 -2.62 7.41 23.08
N LEU A 308 -2.23 7.71 21.83
CA LEU A 308 -2.86 7.08 20.66
C LEU A 308 -2.56 5.57 20.59
N LEU A 309 -1.28 5.17 20.72
CA LEU A 309 -0.87 3.79 20.47
C LEU A 309 -1.19 2.85 21.64
N THR A 310 -1.03 3.32 22.88
CA THR A 310 -1.20 2.46 24.05
C THR A 310 -2.55 2.68 24.72
N ASP A 311 -2.93 3.93 25.02
CA ASP A 311 -4.11 4.15 25.83
C ASP A 311 -5.39 4.02 24.99
N VAL A 312 -5.45 4.59 23.79
CA VAL A 312 -6.59 4.43 22.88
C VAL A 312 -6.57 3.07 22.18
N LEU A 313 -5.56 2.80 21.31
CA LEU A 313 -5.59 1.60 20.46
C LEU A 313 -5.53 0.30 21.28
N LYS A 314 -4.53 0.14 22.14
CA LYS A 314 -4.31 -1.13 22.85
C LYS A 314 -5.26 -1.34 24.03
N LYS A 315 -5.60 -0.28 24.80
CA LYS A 315 -6.43 -0.42 26.01
C LYS A 315 -7.91 -0.15 25.75
N GLU A 316 -8.26 1.02 25.20
CA GLU A 316 -9.66 1.41 24.99
C GLU A 316 -10.33 0.57 23.92
N LEU A 317 -9.69 0.46 22.71
CA LEU A 317 -10.19 -0.40 21.64
C LEU A 317 -9.90 -1.88 21.85
N GLY A 318 -9.11 -2.24 22.86
CA GLY A 318 -8.80 -3.63 23.20
C GLY A 318 -7.92 -4.37 22.19
N PHE A 319 -7.12 -3.66 21.41
CA PHE A 319 -6.29 -4.26 20.35
C PHE A 319 -5.27 -5.25 20.91
N ARG A 320 -5.40 -6.51 20.54
CA ARG A 320 -4.55 -7.61 20.99
C ARG A 320 -3.44 -7.99 20.02
N GLY A 321 -3.48 -7.48 18.79
CA GLY A 321 -2.45 -7.66 17.78
C GLY A 321 -1.21 -6.80 18.05
N PHE A 322 -0.35 -6.63 17.06
CA PHE A 322 0.87 -5.83 17.15
C PHE A 322 0.80 -4.55 16.31
N VAL A 323 1.48 -3.51 16.78
CA VAL A 323 1.64 -2.24 16.06
C VAL A 323 2.99 -2.26 15.34
N VAL A 324 2.97 -2.11 14.03
CA VAL A 324 4.17 -1.91 13.20
C VAL A 324 4.35 -0.43 12.93
N SER A 325 5.60 0.07 12.92
CA SER A 325 5.86 1.42 12.45
C SER A 325 5.73 1.51 10.93
N ASP A 326 5.49 2.69 10.40
CA ASP A 326 5.70 3.01 9.01
C ASP A 326 7.21 3.06 8.68
N TRP A 327 7.55 3.33 7.42
CA TRP A 327 8.90 3.37 6.86
C TRP A 327 9.82 4.30 7.65
N TYR A 328 10.85 3.74 8.29
CA TYR A 328 11.79 4.46 9.16
C TYR A 328 11.14 5.19 10.35
N GLY A 329 9.86 4.97 10.63
CA GLY A 329 9.04 5.75 11.55
C GLY A 329 9.53 5.76 13.01
N VAL A 330 10.27 4.75 13.45
CA VAL A 330 10.87 4.73 14.79
C VAL A 330 12.07 5.67 14.94
N TYR A 331 12.65 6.14 13.84
CA TYR A 331 13.80 7.03 13.81
C TYR A 331 13.46 8.46 13.32
N ALA A 332 12.29 8.64 12.71
CA ALA A 332 11.86 9.94 12.18
C ALA A 332 11.49 10.98 13.25
N ILE A 333 11.39 10.60 14.53
CA ILE A 333 10.87 11.41 15.64
C ILE A 333 11.82 12.55 16.02
N SER A 334 13.13 12.31 16.01
CA SER A 334 14.13 13.28 16.41
C SER A 334 15.47 13.05 15.70
N ARG A 335 16.39 14.01 15.82
CA ARG A 335 17.76 13.86 15.30
C ARG A 335 18.65 12.87 16.07
N ASN A 336 18.15 12.28 17.13
CA ASN A 336 18.87 11.29 17.94
C ASN A 336 18.17 9.95 17.82
N ASP A 337 18.74 9.05 17.04
CA ASP A 337 18.17 7.75 16.69
C ASP A 337 17.85 6.90 17.93
N TYR A 338 18.76 6.83 18.90
CA TYR A 338 18.54 6.11 20.14
C TYR A 338 17.32 6.63 20.92
N ARG A 339 17.21 7.97 21.09
CA ARG A 339 16.06 8.57 21.79
C ARG A 339 14.76 8.38 21.03
N SER A 340 14.80 8.49 19.72
CA SER A 340 13.64 8.25 18.84
C SER A 340 13.13 6.83 19.02
N LEU A 341 14.03 5.83 18.96
CA LEU A 341 13.72 4.43 19.14
C LEU A 341 13.11 4.15 20.52
N VAL A 342 13.75 4.65 21.60
CA VAL A 342 13.25 4.51 22.97
C VAL A 342 11.84 5.10 23.12
N SER A 343 11.60 6.28 22.53
CA SER A 343 10.28 6.94 22.57
C SER A 343 9.23 6.11 21.84
N ALA A 344 9.52 5.64 20.62
CA ALA A 344 8.59 4.84 19.82
C ALA A 344 8.20 3.52 20.50
N VAL A 345 9.19 2.78 20.98
CA VAL A 345 8.94 1.48 21.64
C VAL A 345 8.14 1.66 22.92
N ASN A 346 8.48 2.65 23.75
CA ASN A 346 7.74 2.94 24.98
C ASN A 346 6.34 3.51 24.72
N ALA A 347 6.12 4.20 23.60
CA ALA A 347 4.80 4.65 23.19
C ALA A 347 3.89 3.49 22.79
N GLY A 348 4.43 2.40 22.25
CA GLY A 348 3.63 1.24 21.90
C GLY A 348 3.94 0.58 20.57
N ILE A 349 4.97 1.00 19.84
CA ILE A 349 5.43 0.29 18.63
C ILE A 349 5.98 -1.09 19.05
N ASP A 350 5.49 -2.14 18.38
CA ASP A 350 5.86 -3.52 18.67
C ASP A 350 6.87 -4.07 17.66
N MET A 351 6.78 -3.61 16.40
CA MET A 351 7.69 -4.01 15.32
C MET A 351 8.15 -2.77 14.57
N ALA A 352 9.47 -2.63 14.38
CA ALA A 352 10.08 -1.51 13.67
C ALA A 352 10.32 -1.87 12.21
N MET A 353 9.82 -1.04 11.28
CA MET A 353 10.14 -1.14 9.85
C MET A 353 11.49 -0.47 9.59
N LEU A 354 12.46 -1.27 9.17
CA LEU A 354 13.88 -0.93 9.10
C LEU A 354 14.38 -0.94 7.64
N PRO A 355 14.28 0.18 6.93
CA PRO A 355 14.73 0.25 5.55
C PRO A 355 16.25 0.30 5.38
N PHE A 356 17.05 0.51 6.47
CA PHE A 356 18.47 0.75 6.35
C PHE A 356 19.33 -0.08 7.32
N ASP A 357 19.37 0.26 8.62
CA ASP A 357 20.34 -0.30 9.58
C ASP A 357 19.67 -1.15 10.69
N TYR A 358 19.46 -2.43 10.39
CA TYR A 358 18.99 -3.39 11.39
C TYR A 358 20.04 -3.76 12.44
N GLY A 359 21.33 -3.60 12.12
CA GLY A 359 22.41 -3.85 13.06
C GLY A 359 22.46 -2.77 14.16
N GLY A 360 22.34 -1.49 13.77
CA GLY A 360 22.18 -0.37 14.70
C GLY A 360 20.94 -0.53 15.57
N PHE A 361 19.79 -0.89 14.97
CA PHE A 361 18.58 -1.18 15.72
C PHE A 361 18.79 -2.23 16.81
N ALA A 362 19.42 -3.35 16.48
CA ALA A 362 19.67 -4.43 17.46
C ALA A 362 20.58 -3.95 18.61
N SER A 363 21.60 -3.13 18.30
CA SER A 363 22.50 -2.54 19.27
C SER A 363 21.79 -1.57 20.22
N ASP A 364 21.05 -0.61 19.67
CA ASP A 364 20.34 0.42 20.40
C ASP A 364 19.26 -0.18 21.31
N MET A 365 18.51 -1.15 20.81
CA MET A 365 17.50 -1.87 21.60
C MET A 365 18.12 -2.61 22.78
N ARG A 366 19.25 -3.30 22.56
CA ARG A 366 19.97 -3.97 23.66
C ARG A 366 20.47 -2.96 24.69
N GLU A 367 21.09 -1.87 24.26
CA GLU A 367 21.56 -0.80 25.12
C GLU A 367 20.42 -0.21 25.94
N ALA A 368 19.29 0.11 25.30
CA ALA A 368 18.13 0.68 25.97
C ALA A 368 17.52 -0.24 27.04
N VAL A 369 17.53 -1.56 26.83
CA VAL A 369 17.07 -2.51 27.86
C VAL A 369 18.07 -2.63 28.99
N VAL A 370 19.38 -2.69 28.72
CA VAL A 370 20.44 -2.77 29.74
C VAL A 370 20.46 -1.52 30.58
N ASN A 371 20.30 -0.33 30.00
CA ASN A 371 20.22 0.94 30.71
C ASN A 371 18.91 1.14 31.50
N GLY A 372 17.87 0.33 31.21
CA GLY A 372 16.55 0.46 31.82
C GLY A 372 15.67 1.53 31.14
N ASP A 373 16.09 2.10 29.99
CA ASP A 373 15.34 3.09 29.23
C ASP A 373 14.10 2.44 28.55
N ILE A 374 14.20 1.15 28.21
CA ILE A 374 13.07 0.31 27.79
C ILE A 374 12.93 -0.84 28.79
N PRO A 375 11.80 -0.95 29.51
CA PRO A 375 11.56 -2.07 30.42
C PRO A 375 11.51 -3.42 29.67
N GLN A 376 12.12 -4.47 30.23
CA GLN A 376 12.04 -5.84 29.69
C GLN A 376 10.58 -6.27 29.44
N SER A 377 9.66 -5.87 30.29
CA SER A 377 8.22 -6.18 30.16
C SER A 377 7.60 -5.57 28.90
N ARG A 378 8.15 -4.43 28.39
CA ARG A 378 7.69 -3.83 27.14
C ARG A 378 8.14 -4.65 25.94
N ILE A 379 9.37 -5.18 25.99
CA ILE A 379 9.88 -6.11 24.97
C ILE A 379 9.04 -7.40 24.97
N ASP A 380 8.77 -7.95 26.14
CA ASP A 380 7.97 -9.16 26.28
C ASP A 380 6.53 -8.99 25.78
N ASP A 381 5.93 -7.80 25.96
CA ASP A 381 4.61 -7.49 25.42
C ASP A 381 4.64 -7.41 23.88
N ALA A 382 5.64 -6.72 23.29
CA ALA A 382 5.79 -6.63 21.83
C ALA A 382 5.92 -8.00 21.20
N VAL A 383 6.86 -8.80 21.70
CA VAL A 383 7.13 -10.13 21.17
C VAL A 383 5.95 -11.07 21.35
N ARG A 384 5.26 -11.01 22.50
CA ARG A 384 4.01 -11.78 22.72
C ARG A 384 2.97 -11.49 21.64
N ARG A 385 2.78 -10.23 21.26
CA ARG A 385 1.82 -9.81 20.21
C ARG A 385 2.23 -10.32 18.84
N ILE A 386 3.51 -10.22 18.50
CA ILE A 386 4.06 -10.70 17.22
C ILE A 386 3.94 -12.25 17.14
N LEU A 387 4.32 -12.96 18.18
CA LEU A 387 4.21 -14.43 18.22
C LEU A 387 2.76 -14.89 18.12
N ARG A 388 1.82 -14.20 18.79
CA ARG A 388 0.39 -14.48 18.67
C ARG A 388 -0.08 -14.41 17.20
N ALA A 389 0.34 -13.39 16.46
CA ALA A 389 0.03 -13.29 15.03
C ALA A 389 0.62 -14.46 14.25
N LYS A 390 1.87 -14.83 14.46
CA LYS A 390 2.53 -15.96 13.79
C LYS A 390 1.84 -17.29 14.09
N PHE A 391 1.39 -17.52 15.33
CA PHE A 391 0.62 -18.72 15.69
C PHE A 391 -0.79 -18.69 15.07
N ALA A 392 -1.48 -17.56 15.08
CA ALA A 392 -2.80 -17.42 14.46
C ALA A 392 -2.76 -17.68 12.94
N MET A 393 -1.64 -17.40 12.31
CA MET A 393 -1.39 -17.72 10.89
C MET A 393 -0.98 -19.18 10.65
N GLY A 394 -0.81 -19.99 11.71
CA GLY A 394 -0.38 -21.38 11.60
C GLY A 394 1.05 -21.55 11.05
N LEU A 395 1.93 -20.54 11.18
CA LEU A 395 3.28 -20.59 10.59
C LEU A 395 4.18 -21.65 11.25
N PHE A 396 3.87 -22.08 12.48
CA PHE A 396 4.59 -23.11 13.23
C PHE A 396 4.08 -24.53 12.96
N ASP A 397 2.98 -24.67 12.23
CA ASP A 397 2.31 -25.96 12.09
C ASP A 397 2.71 -26.62 10.76
N GLU A 398 3.07 -27.92 10.80
CA GLU A 398 3.52 -28.68 9.62
C GLU A 398 2.41 -28.83 8.55
N GLN A 399 1.15 -28.81 9.00
CA GLN A 399 -0.02 -28.79 8.11
C GLN A 399 -0.47 -27.34 7.88
N GLY A 400 0.38 -26.53 7.27
CA GLY A 400 0.08 -25.15 6.88
C GLY A 400 -1.18 -25.06 6.01
N ALA A 401 -1.72 -23.85 5.83
CA ALA A 401 -2.78 -23.58 4.86
C ALA A 401 -2.42 -24.19 3.50
N THR A 402 -3.41 -24.75 2.80
CA THR A 402 -3.22 -25.19 1.41
C THR A 402 -2.88 -23.96 0.58
N VAL A 403 -1.60 -23.78 0.28
CA VAL A 403 -1.13 -22.65 -0.54
C VAL A 403 -1.42 -23.00 -2.01
N PRO A 404 -2.10 -22.13 -2.77
CA PRO A 404 -2.29 -22.33 -4.21
C PRO A 404 -0.95 -22.46 -4.94
N GLY A 405 -0.95 -23.11 -6.11
CA GLY A 405 0.20 -23.10 -7.00
C GLY A 405 0.34 -21.77 -7.74
N LEU A 406 1.47 -21.58 -8.44
CA LEU A 406 1.73 -20.34 -9.19
C LEU A 406 0.77 -20.11 -10.37
N GLU A 407 0.00 -21.10 -10.77
CA GLU A 407 -1.01 -21.01 -11.84
C GLU A 407 -2.18 -20.07 -11.53
N VAL A 408 -2.39 -19.72 -10.25
CA VAL A 408 -3.43 -18.75 -9.88
C VAL A 408 -3.01 -17.31 -10.17
N VAL A 409 -1.71 -17.04 -10.28
CA VAL A 409 -1.18 -15.68 -10.49
C VAL A 409 -1.58 -15.19 -11.87
N GLY A 410 -2.39 -14.12 -11.91
CA GLY A 410 -2.93 -13.55 -13.15
C GLY A 410 -3.90 -14.47 -13.88
N SER A 411 -4.56 -15.40 -13.17
CA SER A 411 -5.52 -16.33 -13.75
C SER A 411 -6.70 -15.61 -14.43
N GLN A 412 -7.36 -16.28 -15.38
CA GLN A 412 -8.54 -15.72 -16.04
C GLN A 412 -9.67 -15.41 -15.04
N GLU A 413 -9.81 -16.21 -13.98
CA GLU A 413 -10.79 -15.98 -12.93
C GLU A 413 -10.51 -14.67 -12.19
N HIS A 414 -9.26 -14.43 -11.77
CA HIS A 414 -8.88 -13.20 -11.07
C HIS A 414 -9.00 -11.98 -11.98
N ARG A 415 -8.59 -12.09 -13.26
CA ARG A 415 -8.77 -11.01 -14.24
C ARG A 415 -10.25 -10.70 -14.52
N ALA A 416 -11.12 -11.70 -14.52
CA ALA A 416 -12.56 -11.48 -14.63
C ALA A 416 -13.11 -10.68 -13.45
N ILE A 417 -12.64 -10.95 -12.21
CA ILE A 417 -12.98 -10.15 -11.02
C ILE A 417 -12.46 -8.71 -11.19
N ALA A 418 -11.23 -8.53 -11.69
CA ALA A 418 -10.68 -7.19 -11.93
C ALA A 418 -11.48 -6.42 -12.98
N ARG A 419 -11.87 -7.06 -14.09
CA ARG A 419 -12.73 -6.46 -15.12
C ARG A 419 -14.10 -6.05 -14.55
N GLU A 420 -14.73 -6.90 -13.75
CA GLU A 420 -15.97 -6.56 -13.02
C GLU A 420 -15.75 -5.35 -12.10
N ALA A 421 -14.63 -5.31 -11.38
CA ALA A 421 -14.30 -4.19 -10.50
C ALA A 421 -14.14 -2.88 -11.27
N VAL A 422 -13.51 -2.90 -12.44
CA VAL A 422 -13.44 -1.72 -13.33
C VAL A 422 -14.84 -1.26 -13.72
N GLN A 423 -15.70 -2.16 -14.21
CA GLN A 423 -17.07 -1.83 -14.63
C GLN A 423 -17.87 -1.17 -13.50
N ARG A 424 -17.70 -1.66 -12.25
CA ARG A 424 -18.43 -1.16 -11.07
C ARG A 424 -17.86 0.14 -10.51
N SER A 425 -16.59 0.46 -10.78
CA SER A 425 -15.90 1.63 -10.23
C SER A 425 -16.09 2.91 -11.06
N LEU A 426 -16.47 2.80 -12.35
CA LEU A 426 -16.58 3.96 -13.22
C LEU A 426 -17.74 4.87 -12.85
N VAL A 427 -17.46 6.18 -12.70
CA VAL A 427 -18.49 7.19 -12.39
C VAL A 427 -18.79 8.04 -13.61
N LEU A 428 -20.07 8.09 -14.00
CA LEU A 428 -20.55 8.89 -15.13
C LEU A 428 -20.80 10.34 -14.69
N LEU A 429 -19.82 11.23 -14.85
CA LEU A 429 -19.89 12.62 -14.41
C LEU A 429 -20.80 13.46 -15.34
N LYS A 430 -20.91 13.12 -16.61
CA LYS A 430 -21.71 13.84 -17.59
C LYS A 430 -22.11 12.91 -18.74
N ASN A 431 -23.36 13.06 -19.24
CA ASN A 431 -23.83 12.35 -20.43
C ASN A 431 -24.88 13.17 -21.18
N ARG A 432 -24.43 14.20 -21.90
CA ARG A 432 -25.31 15.08 -22.69
C ARG A 432 -25.84 14.33 -23.92
N ASN A 433 -27.12 14.50 -24.18
CA ASN A 433 -27.81 13.95 -25.36
C ASN A 433 -27.63 12.42 -25.52
N LYS A 434 -27.51 11.70 -24.41
CA LYS A 434 -27.27 10.24 -24.43
C LYS A 434 -26.09 9.86 -25.36
N THR A 435 -24.95 10.55 -25.17
CA THR A 435 -23.73 10.28 -25.95
C THR A 435 -23.19 8.89 -25.62
N LEU A 436 -23.32 8.43 -24.37
CA LEU A 436 -23.07 7.08 -23.91
C LEU A 436 -24.40 6.35 -23.66
N PRO A 437 -24.50 5.04 -23.97
CA PRO A 437 -23.46 4.24 -24.63
C PRO A 437 -23.23 4.69 -26.08
N ILE A 438 -22.01 4.41 -26.59
CA ILE A 438 -21.64 4.66 -27.99
C ILE A 438 -22.47 3.73 -28.85
N SER A 439 -23.09 4.28 -29.91
CA SER A 439 -23.92 3.49 -30.85
C SER A 439 -23.10 2.42 -31.57
N SER A 440 -23.66 1.22 -31.69
CA SER A 440 -23.10 0.14 -32.52
C SER A 440 -23.02 0.52 -34.01
N ASP A 441 -23.75 1.56 -34.44
CA ASP A 441 -23.78 2.06 -35.81
C ASP A 441 -22.70 3.14 -36.05
N ALA A 442 -21.88 3.48 -35.05
CA ALA A 442 -20.79 4.42 -35.22
C ALA A 442 -19.81 3.91 -36.29
N ARG A 443 -19.61 4.69 -37.35
CA ARG A 443 -18.76 4.32 -38.47
C ARG A 443 -17.29 4.56 -38.19
N LEU A 444 -16.97 5.68 -37.51
CA LEU A 444 -15.62 6.10 -37.20
C LEU A 444 -15.56 6.61 -35.74
N ILE A 445 -14.64 6.05 -34.98
CA ILE A 445 -14.27 6.51 -33.64
C ILE A 445 -12.80 6.92 -33.67
N ARG A 446 -12.49 8.11 -33.18
CA ARG A 446 -11.12 8.58 -32.97
C ARG A 446 -10.77 8.59 -31.49
N VAL A 447 -9.61 8.07 -31.15
CA VAL A 447 -9.12 7.99 -29.78
C VAL A 447 -7.87 8.85 -29.67
N ALA A 448 -7.76 9.64 -28.60
CA ALA A 448 -6.58 10.45 -28.30
C ALA A 448 -6.25 10.41 -26.81
N GLY A 449 -5.08 10.96 -26.45
CA GLY A 449 -4.66 11.13 -25.06
C GLY A 449 -3.64 10.10 -24.59
N GLY A 450 -2.84 10.54 -23.61
CA GLY A 450 -1.67 9.81 -23.12
C GLY A 450 -1.98 8.56 -22.29
N ALA A 451 -3.21 8.41 -21.82
CA ALA A 451 -3.65 7.25 -21.05
C ALA A 451 -4.38 6.18 -21.89
N ALA A 452 -4.61 6.43 -23.20
CA ALA A 452 -5.36 5.51 -24.05
C ALA A 452 -4.66 4.16 -24.24
N ASP A 453 -3.38 4.17 -24.57
CA ASP A 453 -2.56 2.97 -24.75
C ASP A 453 -1.40 2.97 -23.76
N ASN A 454 -1.74 2.97 -22.47
CA ASN A 454 -0.75 3.09 -21.41
C ASN A 454 -1.24 2.38 -20.12
N ILE A 455 -0.84 1.12 -19.98
CA ILE A 455 -1.22 0.28 -18.83
C ILE A 455 -0.62 0.81 -17.53
N GLY A 456 0.58 1.39 -17.59
CA GLY A 456 1.21 1.99 -16.40
C GLY A 456 0.39 3.14 -15.81
N ARG A 457 -0.19 4.03 -16.66
CA ARG A 457 -1.10 5.08 -16.17
C ARG A 457 -2.39 4.50 -15.61
N GLN A 458 -2.92 3.43 -16.21
CA GLN A 458 -4.10 2.74 -15.68
C GLN A 458 -3.85 2.14 -14.30
N ALA A 459 -2.65 1.58 -14.10
CA ALA A 459 -2.27 0.93 -12.86
C ALA A 459 -1.88 1.94 -11.76
N GLY A 460 -1.26 3.07 -12.11
CA GLY A 460 -0.83 4.07 -11.13
C GLY A 460 0.42 3.67 -10.34
N GLY A 461 0.60 4.32 -9.19
CA GLY A 461 1.68 4.00 -8.24
C GLY A 461 1.56 2.60 -7.63
N TRP A 462 2.56 2.17 -6.89
CA TRP A 462 2.63 0.84 -6.26
C TRP A 462 2.52 -0.33 -7.23
N THR A 463 2.92 -0.12 -8.49
CA THR A 463 2.84 -1.12 -9.56
C THR A 463 4.19 -1.29 -10.22
N VAL A 464 4.81 -2.46 -10.09
CA VAL A 464 6.16 -2.89 -10.49
C VAL A 464 7.25 -2.11 -9.77
N GLU A 465 7.16 -0.80 -9.77
CA GLU A 465 8.01 0.13 -9.00
C GLU A 465 7.14 0.96 -8.04
N TRP A 466 7.77 1.50 -7.00
CA TRP A 466 7.08 2.33 -6.01
C TRP A 466 6.26 3.48 -6.64
N GLN A 467 6.88 4.27 -7.52
CA GLN A 467 6.20 5.37 -8.21
C GLN A 467 5.32 4.92 -9.40
N GLY A 468 5.26 3.60 -9.66
CA GLY A 468 4.67 3.07 -10.88
C GLY A 468 5.59 3.23 -12.10
N ILE A 469 5.18 2.70 -13.24
CA ILE A 469 5.94 2.75 -14.49
C ILE A 469 5.04 3.24 -15.61
N ASP A 470 5.41 4.33 -16.29
CA ASP A 470 4.72 4.82 -17.49
C ASP A 470 4.93 3.85 -18.67
N GLY A 471 3.87 3.49 -19.41
CA GLY A 471 3.94 2.58 -20.55
C GLY A 471 3.35 1.18 -20.32
N ASN A 472 3.61 0.24 -21.24
CA ASN A 472 2.98 -1.07 -21.29
C ASN A 472 3.91 -2.17 -20.74
N TRP A 473 4.04 -2.28 -19.42
CA TRP A 473 4.99 -3.15 -18.72
C TRP A 473 4.37 -4.36 -18.02
N LEU A 474 3.03 -4.48 -18.01
CA LEU A 474 2.33 -5.54 -17.31
C LEU A 474 1.91 -6.66 -18.30
N PRO A 475 2.58 -7.83 -18.27
CA PRO A 475 2.19 -8.96 -19.12
C PRO A 475 0.74 -9.38 -18.90
N GLY A 476 0.01 -9.58 -19.99
CA GLY A 476 -1.37 -10.03 -19.96
C GLY A 476 -2.40 -8.94 -19.63
N ALA A 477 -1.98 -7.72 -19.27
CA ALA A 477 -2.89 -6.60 -19.08
C ALA A 477 -3.36 -6.02 -20.44
N THR A 478 -4.51 -5.36 -20.42
CA THR A 478 -5.16 -4.77 -21.62
C THR A 478 -5.27 -3.26 -21.45
N SER A 479 -4.80 -2.48 -22.44
CA SER A 479 -5.00 -1.03 -22.46
C SER A 479 -6.46 -0.66 -22.76
N ILE A 480 -6.88 0.55 -22.36
CA ILE A 480 -8.21 1.07 -22.67
C ILE A 480 -8.42 1.13 -24.19
N LEU A 481 -7.40 1.54 -24.96
CA LEU A 481 -7.46 1.54 -26.44
C LEU A 481 -7.67 0.13 -27.00
N ALA A 482 -6.96 -0.87 -26.47
CA ALA A 482 -7.14 -2.25 -26.89
C ALA A 482 -8.56 -2.75 -26.58
N GLY A 483 -9.07 -2.41 -25.40
CA GLY A 483 -10.46 -2.69 -25.02
C GLY A 483 -11.48 -2.02 -25.96
N ILE A 484 -11.30 -0.74 -26.30
CA ILE A 484 -12.15 -0.02 -27.26
C ILE A 484 -12.16 -0.72 -28.63
N ARG A 485 -10.97 -1.13 -29.13
CA ARG A 485 -10.86 -1.86 -30.42
C ARG A 485 -11.57 -3.21 -30.38
N ALA A 486 -11.53 -3.90 -29.24
CA ALA A 486 -12.19 -5.20 -29.09
C ALA A 486 -13.72 -5.08 -28.96
N ALA A 487 -14.22 -4.03 -28.27
CA ALA A 487 -15.65 -3.84 -28.02
C ALA A 487 -16.39 -3.15 -29.17
N ALA A 488 -15.69 -2.42 -30.04
CA ALA A 488 -16.27 -1.74 -31.16
C ALA A 488 -16.88 -2.71 -32.19
N GLY A 489 -17.94 -2.28 -32.86
CA GLY A 489 -18.59 -3.05 -33.93
C GLY A 489 -17.62 -3.39 -35.08
N LYS A 490 -17.83 -4.55 -35.73
CA LYS A 490 -16.95 -5.04 -36.81
C LYS A 490 -16.78 -4.07 -37.99
N GLN A 491 -17.72 -3.13 -38.18
CA GLN A 491 -17.69 -2.13 -39.23
C GLN A 491 -17.23 -0.75 -38.73
N THR A 492 -16.95 -0.60 -37.45
CA THR A 492 -16.46 0.63 -36.84
C THR A 492 -14.96 0.76 -37.04
N ALA A 493 -14.52 1.80 -37.73
CA ALA A 493 -13.11 2.14 -37.85
C ALA A 493 -12.64 2.83 -36.55
N ILE A 494 -11.49 2.41 -36.00
CA ILE A 494 -10.86 3.02 -34.82
C ILE A 494 -9.52 3.61 -35.25
N GLU A 495 -9.41 4.93 -35.21
CA GLU A 495 -8.17 5.65 -35.42
C GLU A 495 -7.61 6.14 -34.04
N TYR A 496 -6.30 6.07 -33.85
CA TYR A 496 -5.64 6.56 -32.67
C TYR A 496 -4.48 7.48 -33.03
N ASP A 497 -4.48 8.64 -32.42
CA ASP A 497 -3.34 9.56 -32.38
C ASP A 497 -3.19 10.16 -30.98
N LEU A 498 -1.99 10.08 -30.42
CA LEU A 498 -1.69 10.54 -29.05
C LEU A 498 -2.11 12.00 -28.79
N ARG A 499 -1.94 12.87 -29.80
CA ARG A 499 -2.18 14.32 -29.72
C ARG A 499 -3.54 14.73 -30.28
N GLY A 500 -4.29 13.77 -30.86
CA GLY A 500 -5.55 14.05 -31.52
C GLY A 500 -5.40 14.74 -32.89
N ASP A 501 -4.23 14.65 -33.53
CA ASP A 501 -3.92 15.30 -34.81
C ASP A 501 -4.48 14.48 -35.96
N PHE A 502 -5.80 14.54 -36.15
CA PHE A 502 -6.50 13.84 -37.22
C PHE A 502 -6.82 14.77 -38.42
N GLN A 503 -6.95 14.17 -39.61
CA GLN A 503 -7.40 14.90 -40.79
C GLN A 503 -8.85 15.38 -40.59
N GLU A 504 -9.11 16.66 -40.80
CA GLU A 504 -10.43 17.28 -40.59
C GLU A 504 -11.47 16.93 -41.67
N ASN A 505 -11.04 16.32 -42.77
CA ASN A 505 -11.91 16.05 -43.96
C ASN A 505 -12.92 14.90 -43.70
N ASP A 506 -12.68 14.03 -42.74
CA ASP A 506 -13.60 12.94 -42.37
C ASP A 506 -13.90 13.02 -40.87
N VAL A 507 -15.00 13.66 -40.52
CA VAL A 507 -15.38 13.91 -39.12
C VAL A 507 -15.89 12.61 -38.48
N ALA A 508 -15.22 12.17 -37.39
CA ALA A 508 -15.63 11.00 -36.63
C ALA A 508 -16.99 11.19 -35.94
N ASP A 509 -17.73 10.09 -35.79
CA ASP A 509 -19.01 10.12 -35.07
C ASP A 509 -18.79 10.40 -33.59
N VAL A 510 -17.69 9.83 -33.00
CA VAL A 510 -17.29 10.03 -31.63
C VAL A 510 -15.76 10.17 -31.54
N GLY A 511 -15.31 11.16 -30.79
CA GLY A 511 -13.95 11.28 -30.29
C GLY A 511 -13.89 10.84 -28.82
N ILE A 512 -12.96 9.97 -28.47
CA ILE A 512 -12.71 9.52 -27.10
C ILE A 512 -11.34 10.02 -26.68
N ALA A 513 -11.29 10.95 -25.73
CA ALA A 513 -10.05 11.39 -25.09
C ALA A 513 -9.82 10.59 -23.81
N VAL A 514 -8.72 9.85 -23.73
CA VAL A 514 -8.30 9.12 -22.52
C VAL A 514 -7.09 9.84 -21.94
N VAL A 515 -7.31 10.61 -20.91
CA VAL A 515 -6.38 11.59 -20.35
C VAL A 515 -6.28 11.47 -18.84
N GLY A 516 -5.26 12.06 -18.23
CA GLY A 516 -5.11 12.08 -16.80
C GLY A 516 -3.67 12.05 -16.30
N GLU A 517 -3.50 11.61 -15.07
CA GLU A 517 -2.22 11.72 -14.36
C GLU A 517 -1.21 10.63 -14.82
N LYS A 518 0.07 10.97 -14.71
CA LYS A 518 1.15 9.97 -14.75
C LYS A 518 1.18 9.23 -13.41
N PRO A 519 1.77 8.02 -13.35
CA PRO A 519 1.93 7.32 -12.08
C PRO A 519 2.73 8.12 -11.05
N TYR A 520 2.34 8.05 -9.80
CA TYR A 520 3.03 8.60 -8.64
C TYR A 520 2.65 7.83 -7.39
N ALA A 521 3.45 7.93 -6.32
CA ALA A 521 3.13 7.43 -5.00
C ALA A 521 3.52 8.43 -3.91
N GLU A 522 2.75 8.43 -2.82
CA GLU A 522 2.97 9.22 -1.60
C GLU A 522 3.11 10.73 -1.87
N GLY A 523 3.93 11.43 -1.08
CA GLY A 523 4.14 12.85 -1.19
C GLY A 523 4.70 13.33 -2.54
N TRP A 524 5.28 12.44 -3.36
CA TRP A 524 5.63 12.77 -4.75
C TRP A 524 4.40 13.05 -5.62
N GLY A 525 3.23 12.60 -5.19
CA GLY A 525 1.94 12.93 -5.79
C GLY A 525 1.32 14.22 -5.26
N ASP A 526 1.89 14.89 -4.24
CA ASP A 526 1.37 16.16 -3.72
C ASP A 526 1.35 17.22 -4.82
N ASN A 527 0.18 17.80 -5.06
CA ASN A 527 -0.02 18.71 -6.19
C ASN A 527 -0.89 19.91 -5.78
N ALA A 528 -0.29 21.09 -5.79
CA ALA A 528 -0.99 22.33 -5.45
C ALA A 528 -2.13 22.68 -6.43
N GLN A 529 -2.05 22.19 -7.67
CA GLN A 529 -3.00 22.48 -8.75
C GLN A 529 -3.37 21.19 -9.49
N PRO A 530 -4.18 20.28 -8.90
CA PRO A 530 -4.56 19.02 -9.51
C PRO A 530 -5.50 19.26 -10.70
N ARG A 531 -4.94 19.34 -11.91
CA ARG A 531 -5.65 19.59 -13.18
C ARG A 531 -5.04 18.78 -14.32
N LEU A 532 -5.73 18.70 -15.43
CA LEU A 532 -5.18 18.14 -16.67
C LEU A 532 -3.98 18.98 -17.14
N ASP A 533 -2.96 18.31 -17.68
CA ASP A 533 -1.81 19.00 -18.26
C ASP A 533 -2.14 19.62 -19.63
N ASP A 534 -1.28 20.53 -20.09
CA ASP A 534 -1.49 21.25 -21.35
C ASP A 534 -1.51 20.30 -22.57
N ALA A 535 -0.83 19.15 -22.51
CA ALA A 535 -0.81 18.17 -23.60
C ALA A 535 -2.15 17.44 -23.71
N ASP A 536 -2.74 17.08 -22.57
CA ASP A 536 -4.07 16.45 -22.51
C ASP A 536 -5.16 17.43 -22.96
N LEU A 537 -5.10 18.69 -22.52
CA LEU A 537 -6.02 19.74 -22.98
C LEU A 537 -5.92 19.99 -24.48
N ALA A 538 -4.70 20.02 -25.04
CA ALA A 538 -4.48 20.16 -26.46
C ALA A 538 -5.01 18.96 -27.25
N ALA A 539 -4.81 17.73 -26.76
CA ALA A 539 -5.33 16.51 -27.39
C ALA A 539 -6.87 16.52 -27.45
N ILE A 540 -7.55 16.92 -26.36
CA ILE A 540 -9.01 17.09 -26.33
C ILE A 540 -9.46 18.15 -27.36
N ALA A 541 -8.78 19.30 -27.41
CA ALA A 541 -9.11 20.39 -28.32
C ALA A 541 -8.93 20.00 -29.80
N ASN A 542 -7.87 19.26 -30.12
CA ASN A 542 -7.63 18.75 -31.48
C ASN A 542 -8.67 17.69 -31.86
N LEU A 543 -8.93 16.73 -30.98
CA LEU A 543 -9.94 15.69 -31.19
C LEU A 543 -11.33 16.29 -31.41
N ARG A 544 -11.67 17.40 -30.74
CA ARG A 544 -12.93 18.13 -30.92
C ARG A 544 -13.11 18.66 -32.34
N LYS A 545 -12.05 19.13 -33.03
CA LYS A 545 -12.13 19.62 -34.39
C LYS A 545 -12.48 18.49 -35.38
N ALA A 546 -12.06 17.27 -35.05
CA ALA A 546 -12.14 16.09 -35.89
C ALA A 546 -13.29 15.13 -35.51
N SER A 547 -14.19 15.51 -34.57
CA SER A 547 -15.25 14.63 -34.07
C SER A 547 -16.53 15.38 -33.75
N ARG A 548 -17.69 14.72 -33.99
CA ARG A 548 -19.02 15.30 -33.74
C ARG A 548 -19.37 15.38 -32.24
N LYS A 549 -18.95 14.38 -31.48
CA LYS A 549 -19.16 14.26 -30.05
C LYS A 549 -17.85 13.95 -29.37
N ILE A 550 -17.67 14.42 -28.14
CA ILE A 550 -16.47 14.18 -27.33
C ILE A 550 -16.85 13.46 -26.03
N VAL A 551 -16.23 12.32 -25.83
CA VAL A 551 -16.23 11.57 -24.58
C VAL A 551 -14.85 11.71 -23.93
N VAL A 552 -14.78 12.16 -22.68
CA VAL A 552 -13.52 12.26 -21.94
C VAL A 552 -13.50 11.21 -20.83
N ILE A 553 -12.45 10.41 -20.81
CA ILE A 553 -12.17 9.39 -19.80
C ILE A 553 -11.01 9.90 -18.96
N LEU A 554 -11.27 10.13 -17.67
CA LEU A 554 -10.27 10.62 -16.71
C LEU A 554 -9.61 9.44 -16.00
N VAL A 555 -8.35 9.17 -16.33
CA VAL A 555 -7.50 8.18 -15.65
C VAL A 555 -6.69 8.94 -14.60
N THR A 556 -7.13 8.91 -13.34
CA THR A 556 -6.61 9.79 -12.29
C THR A 556 -6.74 9.16 -10.91
N GLY A 557 -5.79 9.47 -10.03
CA GLY A 557 -5.81 9.04 -8.64
C GLY A 557 -6.68 9.91 -7.73
N ARG A 558 -7.25 11.01 -8.25
CA ARG A 558 -8.02 12.00 -7.48
C ARG A 558 -8.99 12.78 -8.37
N PRO A 559 -9.99 13.50 -7.82
CA PRO A 559 -10.69 14.53 -8.57
C PRO A 559 -9.71 15.60 -9.10
N LEU A 560 -9.88 15.96 -10.37
CA LEU A 560 -9.12 17.05 -11.00
C LEU A 560 -9.99 18.29 -11.12
N ILE A 561 -9.41 19.48 -11.01
CA ILE A 561 -10.15 20.72 -11.27
C ILE A 561 -10.41 20.81 -12.77
N ILE A 562 -11.69 20.62 -13.17
CA ILE A 562 -12.18 20.54 -14.54
C ILE A 562 -13.40 21.45 -14.79
N THR A 563 -13.61 22.42 -13.94
CA THR A 563 -14.81 23.29 -13.94
C THR A 563 -14.96 24.03 -15.25
N ASP A 564 -13.86 24.48 -15.84
CA ASP A 564 -13.86 25.24 -17.11
C ASP A 564 -13.94 24.33 -18.34
N GLU A 565 -13.47 23.11 -18.26
CA GLU A 565 -13.38 22.17 -19.38
C GLU A 565 -14.65 21.35 -19.57
N ILE A 566 -15.24 20.84 -18.48
CA ILE A 566 -16.37 19.89 -18.53
C ILE A 566 -17.61 20.42 -19.28
N PRO A 567 -17.93 21.75 -19.28
CA PRO A 567 -19.02 22.27 -20.10
C PRO A 567 -18.89 21.96 -21.59
N THR A 568 -17.64 21.85 -22.09
CA THR A 568 -17.34 21.64 -23.50
C THR A 568 -17.44 20.16 -23.93
N TRP A 569 -17.44 19.20 -23.00
CA TRP A 569 -17.51 17.78 -23.28
C TRP A 569 -18.96 17.30 -23.44
N ASP A 570 -19.21 16.28 -24.25
CA ASP A 570 -20.55 15.69 -24.40
C ASP A 570 -20.79 14.58 -23.39
N ALA A 571 -19.75 13.81 -23.03
CA ALA A 571 -19.75 12.90 -21.90
C ALA A 571 -18.41 12.94 -21.16
N ALA A 572 -18.43 12.63 -19.87
CA ALA A 572 -17.25 12.54 -19.01
C ALA A 572 -17.40 11.37 -18.06
N VAL A 573 -16.34 10.58 -17.91
CA VAL A 573 -16.28 9.42 -17.03
C VAL A 573 -15.03 9.52 -16.18
N ALA A 574 -15.16 9.42 -14.85
CA ALA A 574 -14.04 9.17 -13.98
C ALA A 574 -13.77 7.66 -13.97
N ALA A 575 -12.62 7.26 -14.51
CA ALA A 575 -12.18 5.87 -14.56
C ALA A 575 -11.25 5.52 -13.40
N TRP A 576 -10.84 6.52 -12.63
CA TRP A 576 -9.86 6.39 -11.56
C TRP A 576 -8.56 5.75 -12.07
N LEU A 577 -8.03 4.78 -11.35
CA LEU A 577 -6.90 3.95 -11.75
C LEU A 577 -7.40 2.50 -11.91
N PRO A 578 -7.85 2.10 -13.11
CA PRO A 578 -8.58 0.85 -13.32
C PRO A 578 -7.71 -0.42 -13.25
N GLY A 579 -6.38 -0.31 -13.21
CA GLY A 579 -5.50 -1.46 -13.11
C GLY A 579 -5.26 -2.17 -14.44
N SER A 580 -5.20 -3.51 -14.42
CA SER A 580 -4.78 -4.32 -15.59
C SER A 580 -5.87 -4.52 -16.66
N GLU A 581 -7.16 -4.24 -16.36
CA GLU A 581 -8.27 -4.65 -17.22
C GLU A 581 -8.96 -3.45 -17.88
N GLY A 582 -8.24 -2.76 -18.81
CA GLY A 582 -8.79 -1.63 -19.58
C GLY A 582 -10.02 -1.98 -20.43
N GLU A 583 -10.25 -3.26 -20.71
CA GLU A 583 -11.48 -3.74 -21.37
C GLU A 583 -12.73 -3.39 -20.55
N GLY A 584 -12.66 -3.40 -19.21
CA GLY A 584 -13.78 -3.03 -18.34
C GLY A 584 -14.25 -1.60 -18.59
N VAL A 585 -13.35 -0.67 -18.94
CA VAL A 585 -13.70 0.69 -19.33
C VAL A 585 -14.49 0.67 -20.65
N ALA A 586 -13.99 -0.06 -21.65
CA ALA A 586 -14.63 -0.17 -22.94
C ALA A 586 -16.03 -0.81 -22.84
N ASP A 587 -16.22 -1.82 -22.01
CA ASP A 587 -17.52 -2.46 -21.78
C ASP A 587 -18.59 -1.43 -21.42
N MET A 588 -18.24 -0.47 -20.56
CA MET A 588 -19.16 0.57 -20.11
C MET A 588 -19.43 1.60 -21.20
N LEU A 589 -18.41 1.96 -22.00
CA LEU A 589 -18.58 2.90 -23.11
C LEU A 589 -19.54 2.38 -24.18
N PHE A 590 -19.55 1.07 -24.43
CA PHE A 590 -20.40 0.41 -25.42
C PHE A 590 -21.68 -0.20 -24.82
N GLY A 591 -21.93 0.00 -23.51
CA GLY A 591 -23.21 -0.32 -22.88
C GLY A 591 -23.39 -1.79 -22.49
N ALA A 592 -22.32 -2.53 -22.23
CA ALA A 592 -22.39 -3.89 -21.71
C ALA A 592 -23.08 -3.94 -20.34
N SER A 593 -22.94 -2.86 -19.54
CA SER A 593 -23.57 -2.67 -18.23
C SER A 593 -23.92 -1.19 -18.00
N PRO A 594 -24.89 -0.87 -17.12
CA PRO A 594 -25.12 0.50 -16.71
C PRO A 594 -24.01 1.00 -15.77
N PHE A 595 -23.70 2.29 -15.81
CA PHE A 595 -22.84 2.93 -14.79
C PHE A 595 -23.53 2.88 -13.42
N THR A 596 -22.85 2.37 -12.43
CA THR A 596 -23.35 2.24 -11.05
C THR A 596 -22.41 2.85 -10.02
N GLY A 597 -21.16 3.16 -10.40
CA GLY A 597 -20.20 3.81 -9.52
C GLY A 597 -20.68 5.20 -9.11
N THR A 598 -20.38 5.59 -7.88
CA THR A 598 -20.69 6.88 -7.29
C THR A 598 -19.42 7.52 -6.73
N LEU A 599 -19.37 8.85 -6.68
CA LEU A 599 -18.19 9.55 -6.15
C LEU A 599 -17.92 9.17 -4.69
N PRO A 600 -16.72 8.69 -4.36
CA PRO A 600 -16.36 8.31 -2.99
C PRO A 600 -15.93 9.51 -2.13
N LEU A 601 -15.80 10.69 -2.72
CA LEU A 601 -15.48 11.97 -2.10
C LEU A 601 -16.01 13.12 -2.98
N PRO A 602 -16.23 14.33 -2.43
CA PRO A 602 -16.65 15.47 -3.23
C PRO A 602 -15.64 15.82 -4.33
N TRP A 603 -16.15 16.34 -5.45
CA TRP A 603 -15.33 16.85 -6.56
C TRP A 603 -15.32 18.38 -6.52
N PRO A 604 -14.23 19.03 -6.06
CA PRO A 604 -14.17 20.48 -5.93
C PRO A 604 -14.29 21.21 -7.27
N ARG A 605 -14.78 22.45 -7.24
CA ARG A 605 -14.79 23.36 -8.40
C ARG A 605 -13.44 24.02 -8.61
N THR A 606 -12.81 24.41 -7.51
CA THR A 606 -11.53 25.14 -7.50
C THR A 606 -10.67 24.66 -6.32
N VAL A 607 -9.40 24.98 -6.35
CA VAL A 607 -8.47 24.61 -5.26
C VAL A 607 -8.71 25.43 -3.98
N GLU A 608 -9.35 26.59 -4.10
CA GLU A 608 -9.69 27.45 -2.96
C GLU A 608 -10.78 26.83 -2.06
N GLN A 609 -11.50 25.82 -2.54
CA GLN A 609 -12.46 25.05 -1.75
C GLN A 609 -11.79 24.01 -0.82
N LEU A 610 -10.46 23.83 -0.89
CA LEU A 610 -9.75 22.81 -0.15
C LEU A 610 -9.16 23.33 1.18
N PRO A 611 -9.20 22.55 2.27
CA PRO A 611 -9.80 21.19 2.34
C PRO A 611 -11.34 21.24 2.34
N MET A 612 -11.98 20.13 1.91
CA MET A 612 -13.44 20.00 2.01
C MET A 612 -13.86 19.63 3.44
N GLY A 613 -14.93 20.26 3.92
CA GLY A 613 -15.50 19.97 5.23
C GLY A 613 -16.16 18.58 5.33
N PRO A 614 -16.50 18.14 6.54
CA PRO A 614 -17.15 16.84 6.76
C PRO A 614 -18.55 16.74 6.11
N ASP A 615 -19.18 17.88 5.86
CA ASP A 615 -20.47 18.00 5.15
C ASP A 615 -20.33 18.01 3.62
N GLY A 616 -19.08 17.89 3.12
CA GLY A 616 -18.76 17.94 1.69
C GLY A 616 -18.85 19.32 1.07
N LEU A 617 -18.87 20.38 1.88
CA LEU A 617 -18.83 21.78 1.46
C LEU A 617 -17.44 22.38 1.73
N ALA A 618 -17.14 23.48 1.06
CA ALA A 618 -15.97 24.29 1.41
C ALA A 618 -16.23 25.12 2.68
N ASP A 619 -15.18 25.66 3.29
CA ASP A 619 -15.27 26.49 4.51
C ASP A 619 -16.17 27.72 4.35
N ASP A 620 -16.30 28.26 3.14
CA ASP A 620 -17.21 29.38 2.81
C ASP A 620 -18.66 28.93 2.55
N GLY A 621 -18.96 27.64 2.71
CA GLY A 621 -20.26 27.03 2.44
C GLY A 621 -20.54 26.79 0.96
N SER A 622 -19.59 27.01 0.06
CA SER A 622 -19.80 26.77 -1.36
C SER A 622 -19.81 25.26 -1.70
N ALA A 623 -20.73 24.88 -2.60
CA ALA A 623 -20.90 23.50 -3.03
C ALA A 623 -19.82 23.06 -4.03
N PRO A 624 -19.39 21.79 -4.00
CA PRO A 624 -18.46 21.22 -4.97
C PRO A 624 -19.05 21.21 -6.39
N LEU A 625 -18.23 20.85 -7.37
CA LEU A 625 -18.69 20.62 -8.76
C LEU A 625 -19.65 19.42 -8.79
N PHE A 626 -19.28 18.34 -8.10
CA PHE A 626 -20.15 17.19 -7.84
C PHE A 626 -20.06 16.80 -6.36
N PRO A 627 -21.18 16.53 -5.69
CA PRO A 627 -21.19 16.13 -4.29
C PRO A 627 -20.70 14.68 -4.12
N HIS A 628 -20.35 14.31 -2.88
CA HIS A 628 -20.20 12.91 -2.49
C HIS A 628 -21.45 12.10 -2.89
N GLY A 629 -21.25 10.89 -3.41
CA GLY A 629 -22.34 10.00 -3.81
C GLY A 629 -23.01 10.32 -5.15
N PHE A 630 -22.50 11.35 -5.89
CA PHE A 630 -22.99 11.69 -7.23
C PHE A 630 -22.89 10.50 -8.18
#